data_45da58abf18704b6e86f898254e261fa
#
_entry.id   45da58abf18704b6e86f898254e261fa
#
_cell.length_a   1.000
_cell.length_b   1.000
_cell.length_c   1.000
_cell.angle_alpha   90.00
_cell.angle_beta   90.00
_cell.angle_gamma   90.00
#
_symmetry.space_group_name_H-M   'P 1'
#
loop_
_entity.id
_entity.type
_entity.pdbx_description
1 polymer ?
#
loop_
_entity_poly.entity_id
_entity_poly.type
_entity_poly.pdbx_seq_one_letter_code
_entity_poly.pdbx_strand_id
1 'polypeptide(L)' 'MNNQLKYRLNIIWSDEDNCYLVGLPDFPSQTWVTHGDTYQEAFKHGMEVMEELHLAVVNGDIPSPEIITVKPEKVSAQ' A
#
# COMPACT_ATOMS: atom_id res chain seq x y z
N MET A 1 -4.52 -0.45 18.50
CA MET A 1 -4.14 -0.51 18.20
C MET A 1 -3.20 -0.81 17.53
N ASN A 2 -2.97 -1.25 17.30
CA ASN A 2 -2.10 -1.58 16.80
C ASN A 2 -2.10 -2.23 15.72
N ASN A 3 -2.65 -2.35 14.95
CA ASN A 3 -2.71 -2.95 13.83
C ASN A 3 -1.96 -2.30 12.84
N GLN A 4 -0.70 -2.14 12.94
CA GLN A 4 0.11 -1.54 11.96
C GLN A 4 0.31 -2.45 10.84
N LEU A 5 -0.20 -2.14 9.67
CA LEU A 5 0.03 -2.88 8.46
C LEU A 5 1.34 -2.40 7.86
N LYS A 6 2.24 -3.32 7.58
CA LYS A 6 3.58 -2.96 7.12
C LYS A 6 3.79 -3.19 5.64
N TYR A 7 2.70 -3.23 4.88
CA TYR A 7 2.78 -3.32 3.44
C TYR A 7 3.21 -1.98 2.86
N ARG A 8 3.89 -2.01 1.74
CA ARG A 8 4.32 -0.79 1.07
C ARG A 8 3.15 -0.18 0.31
N LEU A 9 3.21 1.12 0.14
CA LEU A 9 2.18 1.86 -0.56
C LEU A 9 2.84 2.83 -1.52
N ASN A 10 2.45 2.81 -2.78
CA ASN A 10 2.95 3.76 -3.77
C ASN A 10 1.85 4.72 -4.14
N ILE A 11 2.18 6.01 -4.19
CA ILE A 11 1.25 7.03 -4.66
C ILE A 11 1.99 7.82 -5.74
N ILE A 12 1.46 7.83 -6.96
CA ILE A 12 2.14 8.48 -8.08
C ILE A 12 1.13 9.24 -8.91
N TRP A 13 1.55 10.39 -9.41
CA TRP A 13 0.68 11.21 -10.26
C TRP A 13 0.56 10.60 -11.64
N SER A 14 -0.65 10.55 -12.16
CA SER A 14 -0.92 10.09 -13.51
C SER A 14 -1.41 11.26 -14.35
N ASP A 15 -0.62 11.67 -15.32
CA ASP A 15 -1.05 12.72 -16.23
C ASP A 15 -2.24 12.28 -17.06
N GLU A 16 -2.27 11.01 -17.41
CA GLU A 16 -3.31 10.53 -18.24
C GLU A 16 -4.65 10.52 -17.52
N ASP A 17 -4.65 10.13 -16.26
CA ASP A 17 -5.86 10.03 -15.47
C ASP A 17 -6.14 11.30 -14.67
N ASN A 18 -5.17 12.20 -14.63
CA ASN A 18 -5.32 13.47 -13.93
C ASN A 18 -5.63 13.26 -12.46
N CYS A 19 -4.97 12.33 -11.84
CA CYS A 19 -5.14 12.05 -10.42
C CYS A 19 -3.94 11.28 -9.92
N TYR A 20 -3.90 11.05 -8.61
CA TYR A 20 -2.87 10.21 -8.01
C TYR A 20 -3.35 8.76 -8.02
N LEU A 21 -2.53 7.88 -8.54
CA LEU A 21 -2.82 6.45 -8.52
C LEU A 21 -2.13 5.81 -7.32
N VAL A 22 -2.76 4.83 -6.74
CA VAL A 22 -2.25 4.15 -5.56
C VAL A 22 -2.01 2.68 -5.90
N GLY A 23 -0.83 2.20 -5.56
CA GLY A 23 -0.48 0.81 -5.76
C GLY A 23 0.02 0.19 -4.48
N LEU A 24 -0.11 -1.11 -4.37
CA LEU A 24 0.42 -1.88 -3.25
C LEU A 24 1.39 -2.91 -3.82
N PRO A 25 2.67 -2.55 -3.91
CA PRO A 25 3.61 -3.43 -4.60
C PRO A 25 3.81 -4.79 -3.95
N ASP A 26 3.45 -4.93 -2.67
CA ASP A 26 3.54 -6.25 -2.03
C ASP A 26 2.45 -7.19 -2.53
N PHE A 27 1.47 -6.69 -3.27
CA PHE A 27 0.43 -7.51 -3.87
C PHE A 27 0.56 -7.40 -5.38
N PRO A 28 1.46 -8.17 -5.98
CA PRO A 28 1.83 -7.97 -7.39
C PRO A 28 0.71 -8.19 -8.39
N SER A 29 -0.33 -8.89 -8.01
CA SER A 29 -1.46 -9.04 -8.91
C SER A 29 -2.32 -7.80 -8.97
N GLN A 30 -2.02 -6.78 -8.14
CA GLN A 30 -2.82 -5.56 -8.08
C GLN A 30 -1.93 -4.41 -8.49
N THR A 31 -2.01 -3.98 -9.75
CA THR A 31 -1.14 -2.91 -10.21
C THR A 31 -1.53 -1.58 -9.61
N TRP A 32 -2.73 -1.11 -9.88
CA TRP A 32 -3.24 0.10 -9.27
C TRP A 32 -4.54 -0.26 -8.58
N VAL A 33 -4.63 0.00 -7.29
CA VAL A 33 -5.77 -0.46 -6.52
C VAL A 33 -6.79 0.62 -6.27
N THR A 34 -6.39 1.88 -6.30
CA THR A 34 -7.32 2.98 -6.11
C THR A 34 -6.67 4.28 -6.56
N HIS A 35 -7.31 5.41 -6.29
CA HIS A 35 -6.80 6.70 -6.71
C HIS A 35 -7.35 7.77 -5.78
N GLY A 36 -6.87 8.99 -5.95
CA GLY A 36 -7.37 10.14 -5.22
C GLY A 36 -6.96 11.43 -5.91
N ASP A 37 -7.67 12.50 -5.63
CA ASP A 37 -7.38 13.79 -6.24
C ASP A 37 -6.26 14.52 -5.52
N THR A 38 -5.98 14.18 -4.28
CA THR A 38 -4.87 14.73 -3.52
C THR A 38 -4.08 13.60 -2.90
N TYR A 39 -2.88 13.91 -2.40
CA TYR A 39 -2.10 12.90 -1.70
C TYR A 39 -2.87 12.37 -0.49
N GLN A 40 -3.53 13.25 0.26
CA GLN A 40 -4.26 12.81 1.45
C GLN A 40 -5.39 11.88 1.08
N GLU A 41 -6.11 12.21 0.02
CA GLU A 41 -7.21 11.37 -0.41
C GLU A 41 -6.70 10.03 -0.93
N ALA A 42 -5.62 10.08 -1.73
CA ALA A 42 -5.03 8.85 -2.25
C ALA A 42 -4.55 7.95 -1.10
N PHE A 43 -3.91 8.54 -0.09
CA PHE A 43 -3.45 7.77 1.05
C PHE A 43 -4.62 7.13 1.80
N LYS A 44 -5.67 7.90 2.03
CA LYS A 44 -6.84 7.38 2.74
C LYS A 44 -7.45 6.21 1.99
N HIS A 45 -7.64 6.36 0.67
CA HIS A 45 -8.22 5.28 -0.12
C HIS A 45 -7.27 4.08 -0.15
N GLY A 46 -5.97 4.34 -0.24
CA GLY A 46 -4.99 3.26 -0.25
C GLY A 46 -5.02 2.45 1.04
N MET A 47 -5.16 3.14 2.17
CA MET A 47 -5.22 2.43 3.44
C MET A 47 -6.48 1.60 3.56
N GLU A 48 -7.59 2.08 3.01
CA GLU A 48 -8.82 1.31 3.03
C GLU A 48 -8.68 0.02 2.23
N VAL A 49 -8.07 0.11 1.05
CA VAL A 49 -7.84 -1.09 0.24
C VAL A 49 -6.85 -2.02 0.91
N MET A 50 -5.80 -1.45 1.51
CA MET A 50 -4.81 -2.25 2.21
C MET A 50 -5.45 -3.07 3.33
N GLU A 51 -6.36 -2.47 4.07
CA GLU A 51 -7.05 -3.20 5.13
C GLU A 51 -7.90 -4.32 4.56
N GLU A 52 -8.58 -4.07 3.43
CA GLU A 52 -9.37 -5.11 2.82
C GLU A 52 -8.52 -6.27 2.34
N LEU A 53 -7.37 -5.96 1.72
CA LEU A 53 -6.48 -7.02 1.27
C LEU A 53 -5.89 -7.78 2.45
N HIS A 54 -5.59 -7.07 3.53
CA HIS A 54 -5.08 -7.74 4.72
C HIS A 54 -6.09 -8.72 5.29
N LEU A 55 -7.36 -8.34 5.31
CA LEU A 55 -8.39 -9.26 5.77
C LEU A 55 -8.49 -10.47 4.87
N ALA A 56 -8.32 -10.29 3.56
CA ALA A 56 -8.33 -11.43 2.65
C ALA A 56 -7.16 -12.36 2.93
N VAL A 57 -5.99 -11.82 3.28
CA VAL A 57 -4.86 -12.65 3.65
C VAL A 57 -5.16 -13.42 4.93
N VAL A 58 -5.71 -12.74 5.93
CA VAL A 58 -6.02 -13.38 7.21
C VAL A 58 -7.05 -14.49 7.02
N ASN A 59 -8.03 -14.25 6.13
CA ASN A 59 -9.05 -15.25 5.88
C ASN A 59 -8.59 -16.38 4.97
N GLY A 60 -7.40 -16.28 4.41
CA GLY A 60 -6.88 -17.32 3.51
C GLY A 60 -7.34 -17.20 2.08
N ASP A 61 -7.96 -16.08 1.70
CA ASP A 61 -8.45 -15.92 0.34
C ASP A 61 -7.34 -15.59 -0.63
N ILE A 62 -6.27 -14.95 -0.17
CA ILE A 62 -5.12 -14.66 -1.01
C ILE A 62 -3.86 -14.99 -0.23
N PRO A 63 -2.75 -15.29 -0.92
CA PRO A 63 -1.53 -15.63 -0.22
C PRO A 63 -0.94 -14.43 0.51
N SER A 64 -0.29 -14.70 1.63
CA SER A 64 0.35 -13.65 2.40
C SER A 64 1.60 -13.18 1.67
N PRO A 65 1.71 -11.88 1.40
CA PRO A 65 2.91 -11.38 0.73
C PRO A 65 4.09 -11.33 1.69
N GLU A 66 5.27 -11.31 1.12
CA GLU A 66 6.47 -11.16 1.92
C GLU A 66 6.65 -9.70 2.26
N ILE A 67 6.72 -9.35 3.52
CA ILE A 67 6.83 -7.97 3.94
C ILE A 67 8.30 -7.59 3.99
N ILE A 68 8.64 -6.49 3.34
CA ILE A 68 10.01 -6.01 3.27
C ILE A 68 10.14 -4.82 4.20
N THR A 69 11.06 -4.87 5.13
CA THR A 69 11.27 -3.78 6.06
C THR A 69 12.73 -3.37 6.04
N VAL A 70 12.96 -2.18 6.53
CA VAL A 70 14.31 -1.63 6.62
C VAL A 70 14.84 -1.90 8.02
N LYS A 71 16.05 -2.44 8.10
CA LYS A 71 16.63 -2.74 9.39
C LYS A 71 17.25 -1.49 9.98
N PRO A 72 17.29 -1.38 11.30
CA PRO A 72 17.75 -0.14 11.94
C PRO A 72 19.15 0.30 11.49
N GLU A 73 20.05 -0.64 11.32
CA GLU A 73 21.41 -0.25 10.93
C GLU A 73 21.46 0.35 9.55
N LYS A 74 20.44 0.15 8.73
CA LYS A 74 20.41 0.73 7.41
C LYS A 74 19.84 2.12 7.39
N VAL A 75 19.29 2.56 8.49
CA VAL A 75 18.67 3.85 8.54
C VAL A 75 19.51 4.80 9.34
N SER A 76 20.60 4.38 9.86
CA SER A 76 21.28 5.15 10.74
C SER A 76 21.79 6.33 10.18
N ALA A 77 22.32 6.50 9.52
CA ALA A 77 22.97 7.52 9.12
C ALA A 77 22.40 8.76 9.30
N GLN A 78 21.84 9.08 9.80
CA GLN A 78 21.41 10.27 9.84
C GLN A 78 21.64 10.93 10.73
#